data_d94e2830ae541ff52bdf1db4fd5c1dfe
#
_entry.id   d94e2830ae541ff52bdf1db4fd5c1dfe
#
_cell.length_a   1.000
_cell.length_b   1.000
_cell.length_c   1.000
_cell.angle_alpha   90.00
_cell.angle_beta   90.00
_cell.angle_gamma   90.00
#
_symmetry.space_group_name_H-M   'P 1'
#
loop_
_entity.id
_entity.type
_entity.pdbx_description
1 polymer ?
#
loop_
_entity_poly.entity_id
_entity_poly.type
_entity_poly.pdbx_seq_one_letter_code
_entity_poly.pdbx_strand_id
1 'polypeptide(L)'
;MVLCIIAFFVFAVMSIFSAKYRPLAKEGFRCVFRTIMLKPCDTGMDERIKAEVVSKVLKISPTLARFTNKHFTMIAWAFVIISLGSMVYSGFGLYNFYFYGNCDGPEAVGACIINDLTGDYGRFSEPTDLIAPTNFDGIVAGNPEANITIVEFGCFTCPYTKKAESTMSELLERYNDSIYYVFKPFPLPNHQNSYEAAVAVLCAERQGEHGKHFELQEEIFEQQEVCTSDGSLAIKQLAQDAGLDMNAFNQCYDNNETADQLDEYIQQGKDSHIYATPTFFINGKTIVGPRPIEEFEKIISEES
;
A
#
# COMPACT_ATOMS: atom_id res chain seq x y z
N MET A 1 20.47 9.76 -32.19
CA MET A 1 19.05 10.19 -32.03
C MET A 1 18.58 10.04 -30.59
N VAL A 2 18.68 8.84 -30.00
CA VAL A 2 18.23 8.56 -28.61
C VAL A 2 18.92 9.43 -27.57
N LEU A 3 20.21 9.65 -27.72
CA LEU A 3 21.00 10.48 -26.83
C LEU A 3 20.59 11.95 -26.81
N CYS A 4 20.05 12.47 -27.90
CA CYS A 4 19.54 13.85 -27.93
C CYS A 4 18.31 14.00 -27.04
N ILE A 5 17.46 12.97 -26.94
CA ILE A 5 16.30 12.96 -26.05
C ILE A 5 16.75 12.94 -24.60
N ILE A 6 17.65 12.01 -24.24
CA ILE A 6 18.23 11.94 -22.89
C ILE A 6 18.92 13.25 -22.53
N ALA A 7 19.79 13.73 -23.42
CA ALA A 7 20.54 14.99 -23.23
C ALA A 7 19.60 16.17 -23.03
N PHE A 8 18.51 16.23 -23.79
CA PHE A 8 17.51 17.30 -23.63
C PHE A 8 16.92 17.28 -22.23
N PHE A 9 16.39 16.15 -21.78
CA PHE A 9 15.77 16.05 -20.44
C PHE A 9 16.76 16.34 -19.32
N VAL A 10 17.95 15.73 -19.36
CA VAL A 10 18.97 15.93 -18.33
C VAL A 10 19.45 17.37 -18.30
N PHE A 11 19.78 17.96 -19.46
CA PHE A 11 20.27 19.35 -19.52
C PHE A 11 19.14 20.37 -19.31
N ALA A 12 17.90 20.06 -19.65
CA ALA A 12 16.76 20.91 -19.32
C ALA A 12 16.62 21.04 -17.79
N VAL A 13 16.63 19.94 -17.07
CA VAL A 13 16.58 19.94 -15.60
C VAL A 13 17.82 20.66 -15.03
N MET A 14 19.02 20.32 -15.49
CA MET A 14 20.26 20.97 -15.02
C MET A 14 20.32 22.46 -15.37
N SER A 15 19.66 22.92 -16.43
CA SER A 15 19.62 24.33 -16.82
C SER A 15 18.81 25.20 -15.86
N ILE A 16 17.94 24.60 -15.04
CA ILE A 16 17.20 25.27 -13.95
C ILE A 16 18.18 25.66 -12.85
N PHE A 17 19.12 24.77 -12.53
CA PHE A 17 20.07 24.95 -11.42
C PHE A 17 21.35 25.67 -11.86
N SER A 18 21.72 25.65 -13.15
CA SER A 18 22.95 26.25 -13.62
C SER A 18 22.86 26.72 -15.07
N ALA A 19 23.20 28.00 -15.26
CA ALA A 19 23.22 28.64 -16.59
C ALA A 19 24.20 27.98 -17.59
N LYS A 20 25.22 27.27 -17.11
CA LYS A 20 26.21 26.54 -17.92
C LYS A 20 25.55 25.48 -18.83
N TYR A 21 24.45 24.89 -18.41
CA TYR A 21 23.77 23.82 -19.15
C TYR A 21 22.70 24.30 -20.13
N ARG A 22 22.36 25.61 -20.13
CA ARG A 22 21.37 26.19 -21.06
C ARG A 22 21.70 26.03 -22.55
N PRO A 23 22.95 26.20 -23.01
CA PRO A 23 23.28 25.99 -24.41
C PRO A 23 23.15 24.53 -24.81
N LEU A 24 23.55 23.57 -23.93
CA LEU A 24 23.42 22.13 -24.16
C LEU A 24 21.95 21.71 -24.22
N ALA A 25 21.09 22.28 -23.37
CA ALA A 25 19.64 22.04 -23.40
C ALA A 25 19.03 22.54 -24.72
N LYS A 26 19.44 23.69 -25.23
CA LYS A 26 19.00 24.21 -26.54
C LYS A 26 19.45 23.33 -27.71
N GLU A 27 20.66 22.80 -27.67
CA GLU A 27 21.17 21.88 -28.70
C GLU A 27 20.37 20.55 -28.65
N GLY A 28 20.13 19.99 -27.45
CA GLY A 28 19.29 18.84 -27.26
C GLY A 28 17.87 19.03 -27.78
N PHE A 29 17.24 20.16 -27.46
CA PHE A 29 15.90 20.49 -27.94
C PHE A 29 15.86 20.58 -29.48
N ARG A 30 16.82 21.26 -30.11
CA ARG A 30 16.90 21.36 -31.56
C ARG A 30 17.04 20.00 -32.22
N CYS A 31 17.87 19.10 -31.63
CA CYS A 31 18.04 17.75 -32.15
C CYS A 31 16.75 16.92 -32.03
N VAL A 32 16.07 16.97 -30.87
CA VAL A 32 14.80 16.30 -30.64
C VAL A 32 13.72 16.79 -31.61
N PHE A 33 13.58 18.10 -31.77
CA PHE A 33 12.60 18.69 -32.68
C PHE A 33 12.83 18.28 -34.14
N ARG A 34 14.12 18.28 -34.62
CA ARG A 34 14.45 17.79 -35.97
C ARG A 34 14.14 16.29 -36.13
N THR A 35 14.40 15.49 -35.09
CA THR A 35 14.08 14.05 -35.09
C THR A 35 12.58 13.81 -35.24
N ILE A 36 11.75 14.58 -34.53
CA ILE A 36 10.27 14.51 -34.64
C ILE A 36 9.84 14.88 -36.09
N MET A 37 10.55 15.81 -36.73
CA MET A 37 10.30 16.19 -38.13
C MET A 37 10.95 15.24 -39.14
N LEU A 38 11.44 14.08 -38.73
CA LEU A 38 12.13 13.08 -39.56
C LEU A 38 13.38 13.60 -40.29
N LYS A 39 14.03 14.63 -39.73
CA LYS A 39 15.27 15.20 -40.28
C LYS A 39 16.47 14.72 -39.46
N PRO A 40 17.64 14.47 -40.10
CA PRO A 40 18.84 14.08 -39.39
C PRO A 40 19.31 15.18 -38.44
N CYS A 41 19.87 14.79 -37.28
CA CYS A 41 20.43 15.71 -36.30
C CYS A 41 21.90 16.06 -36.71
N ASP A 42 22.18 17.33 -36.89
CA ASP A 42 23.50 17.83 -37.42
C ASP A 42 24.46 18.19 -36.25
N THR A 43 24.07 18.00 -35.00
CA THR A 43 24.86 18.55 -33.88
C THR A 43 26.09 17.73 -33.48
N GLY A 44 26.22 16.49 -33.98
CA GLY A 44 27.27 15.54 -33.57
C GLY A 44 27.27 15.22 -32.06
N MET A 45 26.17 15.54 -31.36
CA MET A 45 26.05 15.39 -29.91
C MET A 45 26.08 13.90 -29.53
N ASP A 46 25.49 13.01 -30.34
CA ASP A 46 25.48 11.58 -30.10
C ASP A 46 26.90 11.01 -30.03
N GLU A 47 27.77 11.43 -30.96
CA GLU A 47 29.17 11.00 -31.00
C GLU A 47 29.99 11.53 -29.83
N ARG A 48 29.78 12.79 -29.45
CA ARG A 48 30.46 13.41 -28.29
C ARG A 48 30.10 12.73 -26.99
N ILE A 49 28.80 12.48 -26.74
CA ILE A 49 28.35 11.80 -25.53
C ILE A 49 28.85 10.34 -25.51
N LYS A 50 28.79 9.65 -26.65
CA LYS A 50 29.33 8.29 -26.77
C LYS A 50 30.81 8.25 -26.43
N ALA A 51 31.60 9.16 -27.00
CA ALA A 51 33.03 9.22 -26.73
C ALA A 51 33.35 9.54 -25.26
N GLU A 52 32.60 10.44 -24.64
CA GLU A 52 32.75 10.78 -23.22
C GLU A 52 32.41 9.61 -22.29
N VAL A 53 31.27 8.94 -22.53
CA VAL A 53 30.86 7.76 -21.74
C VAL A 53 31.88 6.62 -21.88
N VAL A 54 32.25 6.30 -23.12
CA VAL A 54 33.24 5.22 -23.38
C VAL A 54 34.58 5.55 -22.76
N SER A 55 35.04 6.80 -22.81
CA SER A 55 36.30 7.21 -22.16
C SER A 55 36.27 7.09 -20.64
N LYS A 56 35.15 7.38 -20.00
CA LYS A 56 34.98 7.18 -18.55
C LYS A 56 34.95 5.69 -18.18
N VAL A 57 34.22 4.86 -18.95
CA VAL A 57 34.18 3.40 -18.75
C VAL A 57 35.55 2.74 -19.00
N LEU A 58 36.33 3.27 -19.94
CA LEU A 58 37.69 2.77 -20.22
C LEU A 58 38.61 2.90 -19.01
N LYS A 59 38.41 3.91 -18.16
CA LYS A 59 39.19 4.08 -16.92
C LYS A 59 38.89 3.01 -15.88
N ILE A 60 37.72 2.36 -15.96
CA ILE A 60 37.28 1.32 -15.03
C ILE A 60 37.67 -0.06 -15.57
N SER A 61 37.34 -0.35 -16.84
CA SER A 61 37.61 -1.64 -17.47
C SER A 61 37.67 -1.53 -19.01
N PRO A 62 38.76 -1.96 -19.66
CA PRO A 62 38.86 -1.97 -21.12
C PRO A 62 37.85 -2.91 -21.80
N THR A 63 37.51 -4.03 -21.13
CA THR A 63 36.55 -5.01 -21.65
C THR A 63 35.12 -4.41 -21.64
N LEU A 64 34.74 -3.75 -20.54
CA LEU A 64 33.47 -3.09 -20.43
C LEU A 64 33.31 -1.93 -21.41
N ALA A 65 34.40 -1.16 -21.65
CA ALA A 65 34.39 -0.06 -22.63
C ALA A 65 34.18 -0.60 -24.06
N ARG A 66 34.76 -1.75 -24.44
CA ARG A 66 34.51 -2.38 -25.76
C ARG A 66 33.08 -2.83 -25.90
N PHE A 67 32.50 -3.46 -24.86
CA PHE A 67 31.11 -3.88 -24.83
C PHE A 67 30.17 -2.65 -24.96
N THR A 68 30.39 -1.64 -24.13
CA THR A 68 29.62 -0.38 -24.16
C THR A 68 29.69 0.29 -25.53
N ASN A 69 30.86 0.40 -26.13
CA ASN A 69 31.01 1.00 -27.46
C ASN A 69 30.28 0.23 -28.56
N LYS A 70 30.32 -1.13 -28.51
CA LYS A 70 29.66 -2.01 -29.47
C LYS A 70 28.13 -1.94 -29.37
N HIS A 71 27.59 -1.91 -28.14
CA HIS A 71 26.16 -1.97 -27.88
C HIS A 71 25.55 -0.63 -27.42
N PHE A 72 26.26 0.47 -27.64
CA PHE A 72 25.92 1.78 -27.13
C PHE A 72 24.49 2.23 -27.44
N THR A 73 24.04 2.02 -28.68
CA THR A 73 22.68 2.39 -29.11
C THR A 73 21.60 1.58 -28.41
N MET A 74 21.83 0.25 -28.21
CA MET A 74 20.91 -0.61 -27.47
C MET A 74 20.81 -0.18 -25.99
N ILE A 75 21.93 0.08 -25.36
CA ILE A 75 22.00 0.55 -23.95
C ILE A 75 21.27 1.89 -23.82
N ALA A 76 21.48 2.80 -24.76
CA ALA A 76 20.82 4.11 -24.77
C ALA A 76 19.29 3.96 -24.93
N TRP A 77 18.82 3.11 -25.82
CA TRP A 77 17.37 2.83 -25.97
C TRP A 77 16.78 2.18 -24.72
N ALA A 78 17.45 1.19 -24.14
CA ALA A 78 17.03 0.56 -22.88
C ALA A 78 16.88 1.61 -21.76
N PHE A 79 17.85 2.50 -21.64
CA PHE A 79 17.81 3.59 -20.66
C PHE A 79 16.62 4.54 -20.88
N VAL A 80 16.32 4.91 -22.14
CA VAL A 80 15.15 5.77 -22.47
C VAL A 80 13.84 5.07 -22.12
N ILE A 81 13.70 3.82 -22.50
CA ILE A 81 12.46 3.05 -22.21
C ILE A 81 12.24 2.95 -20.70
N ILE A 82 13.28 2.59 -19.94
CA ILE A 82 13.22 2.51 -18.48
C ILE A 82 12.89 3.90 -17.88
N SER A 83 13.54 4.97 -18.36
CA SER A 83 13.29 6.32 -17.84
C SER A 83 11.88 6.83 -18.14
N LEU A 84 11.36 6.55 -19.35
CA LEU A 84 9.99 6.91 -19.72
C LEU A 84 8.98 6.07 -18.91
N GLY A 85 9.22 4.77 -18.76
CA GLY A 85 8.40 3.90 -17.91
C GLY A 85 8.36 4.38 -16.46
N SER A 86 9.53 4.70 -15.90
CA SER A 86 9.63 5.27 -14.55
C SER A 86 8.92 6.62 -14.42
N MET A 87 9.01 7.48 -15.43
CA MET A 87 8.32 8.77 -15.44
C MET A 87 6.79 8.59 -15.48
N VAL A 88 6.28 7.68 -16.30
CA VAL A 88 4.85 7.34 -16.36
C VAL A 88 4.40 6.76 -15.01
N TYR A 89 5.15 5.81 -14.45
CA TYR A 89 4.85 5.21 -13.16
C TYR A 89 4.84 6.26 -12.03
N SER A 90 5.85 7.15 -11.98
CA SER A 90 5.90 8.25 -11.01
C SER A 90 4.77 9.25 -11.21
N GLY A 91 4.39 9.52 -12.47
CA GLY A 91 3.24 10.37 -12.78
C GLY A 91 1.92 9.78 -12.30
N PHE A 92 1.75 8.46 -12.45
CA PHE A 92 0.60 7.72 -11.91
C PHE A 92 0.59 7.76 -10.37
N GLY A 93 1.74 7.55 -9.73
CA GLY A 93 1.85 7.63 -8.27
C GLY A 93 1.53 9.03 -7.73
N LEU A 94 1.99 10.10 -8.41
CA LEU A 94 1.65 11.48 -8.05
C LEU A 94 0.16 11.80 -8.27
N TYR A 95 -0.43 11.30 -9.36
CA TYR A 95 -1.85 11.44 -9.63
C TYR A 95 -2.68 10.75 -8.52
N ASN A 96 -2.34 9.51 -8.20
CA ASN A 96 -3.00 8.77 -7.13
C ASN A 96 -2.82 9.45 -5.77
N PHE A 97 -1.60 9.93 -5.48
CA PHE A 97 -1.34 10.66 -4.25
C PHE A 97 -2.17 11.95 -4.14
N TYR A 98 -2.35 12.66 -5.24
CA TYR A 98 -3.15 13.90 -5.25
C TYR A 98 -4.65 13.61 -5.05
N PHE A 99 -5.21 12.59 -5.71
CA PHE A 99 -6.65 12.30 -5.69
C PHE A 99 -7.06 11.34 -4.57
N TYR A 100 -6.19 10.39 -4.19
CA TYR A 100 -6.52 9.32 -3.25
C TYR A 100 -5.65 9.35 -1.97
N GLY A 101 -4.69 10.27 -1.87
CA GLY A 101 -3.80 10.39 -0.72
C GLY A 101 -2.76 9.27 -0.56
N ASN A 102 -2.64 8.38 -1.54
CA ASN A 102 -1.63 7.32 -1.59
C ASN A 102 -1.12 7.11 -3.03
N CYS A 103 0.04 6.46 -3.20
CA CYS A 103 0.66 6.30 -4.52
C CYS A 103 0.02 5.22 -5.40
N ASP A 104 -0.73 4.28 -4.81
CA ASP A 104 -1.23 3.07 -5.48
C ASP A 104 -2.71 3.18 -5.89
N GLY A 105 -3.38 4.28 -5.53
CA GLY A 105 -4.78 4.53 -5.87
C GLY A 105 -5.78 3.98 -4.85
N PRO A 106 -7.07 3.90 -5.23
CA PRO A 106 -8.14 3.59 -4.30
C PRO A 106 -8.07 2.19 -3.68
N GLU A 107 -7.35 1.26 -4.31
CA GLU A 107 -7.20 -0.12 -3.83
C GLU A 107 -5.87 -0.39 -3.12
N ALA A 108 -5.12 0.64 -2.80
CA ALA A 108 -3.85 0.76 -2.06
C ALA A 108 -3.24 -0.56 -1.53
N VAL A 109 -2.56 -1.32 -2.40
CA VAL A 109 -1.94 -2.63 -2.06
C VAL A 109 -0.43 -2.52 -1.89
N GLY A 110 0.18 -1.41 -2.31
CA GLY A 110 1.63 -1.24 -2.38
C GLY A 110 2.21 -0.27 -1.35
N ALA A 111 3.53 -0.36 -1.15
CA ALA A 111 4.27 0.58 -0.32
C ALA A 111 4.42 1.94 -1.04
N CYS A 112 3.85 2.99 -0.49
CA CYS A 112 4.03 4.34 -0.96
C CYS A 112 5.16 5.04 -0.18
N ILE A 113 6.31 5.24 -0.83
CA ILE A 113 7.48 5.89 -0.23
C ILE A 113 7.14 7.26 0.38
N ILE A 114 6.19 7.98 -0.21
CA ILE A 114 5.77 9.29 0.28
C ILE A 114 5.04 9.13 1.61
N ASN A 115 4.11 8.18 1.72
CA ASN A 115 3.38 7.89 2.95
C ASN A 115 4.33 7.39 4.05
N ASP A 116 5.30 6.54 3.69
CA ASP A 116 6.32 6.05 4.63
C ASP A 116 7.24 7.16 5.16
N LEU A 117 7.55 8.16 4.34
CA LEU A 117 8.39 9.30 4.72
C LEU A 117 7.62 10.36 5.51
N THR A 118 6.35 10.57 5.20
CA THR A 118 5.53 11.63 5.82
C THR A 118 4.78 11.14 7.04
N GLY A 119 4.64 9.81 7.22
CA GLY A 119 3.75 9.21 8.22
C GLY A 119 2.27 9.44 7.92
N ASP A 120 1.96 10.06 6.79
CA ASP A 120 0.59 10.38 6.36
C ASP A 120 0.06 9.25 5.47
N TYR A 121 -0.67 8.30 6.07
CA TYR A 121 -1.21 7.11 5.42
C TYR A 121 -2.62 7.28 4.86
N GLY A 122 -3.02 8.44 4.59
CA GLY A 122 -4.31 8.65 3.96
C GLY A 122 -4.87 10.05 4.12
N ARG A 123 -4.50 10.90 3.22
CA ARG A 123 -5.50 11.83 2.70
C ARG A 123 -6.35 11.06 1.70
N PHE A 124 -7.08 10.07 2.18
CA PHE A 124 -8.30 9.73 1.47
C PHE A 124 -9.14 11.00 1.52
N SER A 125 -9.48 11.57 0.39
CA SER A 125 -10.59 12.52 0.32
C SER A 125 -11.71 11.82 1.07
N GLU A 126 -12.18 12.41 2.20
CA GLU A 126 -13.28 11.83 2.96
C GLU A 126 -14.37 11.52 1.93
N PRO A 127 -14.69 10.25 1.66
CA PRO A 127 -15.76 9.98 0.73
C PRO A 127 -17.01 10.48 1.43
N THR A 128 -17.68 11.39 0.78
CA THR A 128 -18.91 11.98 1.26
C THR A 128 -20.04 10.95 1.44
N ASP A 129 -19.76 9.66 1.16
CA ASP A 129 -20.75 8.60 1.02
C ASP A 129 -20.57 7.41 1.96
N LEU A 130 -19.62 7.43 2.94
CA LEU A 130 -19.52 6.36 3.93
C LEU A 130 -20.71 6.40 4.88
N ILE A 131 -21.37 5.25 5.05
CA ILE A 131 -22.55 5.08 5.90
C ILE A 131 -22.14 4.27 7.13
N ALA A 132 -22.33 4.84 8.32
CA ALA A 132 -22.05 4.13 9.56
C ALA A 132 -22.94 2.88 9.68
N PRO A 133 -22.35 1.72 10.06
CA PRO A 133 -23.13 0.50 10.25
C PRO A 133 -24.08 0.67 11.44
N THR A 134 -25.27 0.09 11.33
CA THR A 134 -26.26 0.05 12.42
C THR A 134 -26.23 -1.25 13.19
N ASN A 135 -25.55 -2.27 12.67
CA ASN A 135 -25.31 -3.55 13.31
C ASN A 135 -23.90 -3.56 13.91
N PHE A 136 -23.80 -3.93 15.19
CA PHE A 136 -22.56 -4.01 15.95
C PHE A 136 -22.12 -5.47 16.25
N ASP A 137 -22.64 -6.46 15.50
CA ASP A 137 -22.12 -7.82 15.54
C ASP A 137 -20.72 -7.87 14.95
N GLY A 138 -19.80 -8.57 15.58
CA GLY A 138 -18.39 -8.66 15.15
C GLY A 138 -17.52 -9.29 16.22
N ILE A 139 -16.22 -9.26 16.01
CA ILE A 139 -15.23 -9.62 17.03
C ILE A 139 -15.12 -8.43 17.98
N VAL A 140 -15.46 -8.65 19.26
CA VAL A 140 -15.66 -7.55 20.21
C VAL A 140 -14.60 -7.49 21.29
N ALA A 141 -14.24 -6.28 21.71
CA ALA A 141 -13.37 -5.98 22.84
C ALA A 141 -13.84 -4.73 23.60
N GLY A 142 -13.37 -4.58 24.82
CA GLY A 142 -13.73 -3.44 25.67
C GLY A 142 -15.07 -3.62 26.39
N ASN A 143 -15.71 -2.52 26.74
CA ASN A 143 -16.91 -2.51 27.57
C ASN A 143 -18.18 -2.37 26.69
N PRO A 144 -19.08 -3.37 26.64
CA PRO A 144 -20.32 -3.30 25.86
C PRO A 144 -21.30 -2.20 26.31
N GLU A 145 -21.17 -1.69 27.54
CA GLU A 145 -21.97 -0.58 28.08
C GLU A 145 -21.31 0.80 27.88
N ALA A 146 -20.20 0.86 27.14
CA ALA A 146 -19.48 2.10 26.90
C ALA A 146 -20.29 3.07 26.02
N ASN A 147 -20.10 4.37 26.26
CA ASN A 147 -20.73 5.42 25.45
C ASN A 147 -20.06 5.58 24.07
N ILE A 148 -18.82 5.14 23.93
CA ILE A 148 -18.05 5.23 22.69
C ILE A 148 -18.02 3.86 22.02
N THR A 149 -18.59 3.76 20.85
CA THR A 149 -18.51 2.57 19.99
C THR A 149 -17.58 2.84 18.82
N ILE A 150 -16.58 1.98 18.66
CA ILE A 150 -15.68 1.99 17.51
C ILE A 150 -15.93 0.74 16.68
N VAL A 151 -16.40 0.90 15.45
CA VAL A 151 -16.54 -0.21 14.49
C VAL A 151 -15.43 -0.10 13.46
N GLU A 152 -14.62 -1.13 13.33
CA GLU A 152 -13.58 -1.24 12.32
C GLU A 152 -13.96 -2.28 11.26
N PHE A 153 -13.90 -1.90 9.98
CA PHE A 153 -13.83 -2.83 8.87
C PHE A 153 -12.37 -3.04 8.49
N GLY A 154 -11.84 -4.21 8.79
CA GLY A 154 -10.43 -4.53 8.64
C GLY A 154 -10.19 -5.80 7.82
N CYS A 155 -9.04 -5.86 7.13
CA CYS A 155 -8.59 -7.01 6.37
C CYS A 155 -7.30 -7.55 6.98
N PHE A 156 -7.28 -8.82 7.39
CA PHE A 156 -6.14 -9.43 8.09
C PHE A 156 -4.86 -9.49 7.26
N THR A 157 -4.96 -9.51 5.93
CA THR A 157 -3.78 -9.48 5.03
C THR A 157 -3.50 -8.08 4.45
N CYS A 158 -4.18 -7.04 4.96
CA CYS A 158 -3.93 -5.66 4.59
C CYS A 158 -2.80 -5.05 5.42
N PRO A 159 -1.71 -4.54 4.80
CA PRO A 159 -0.62 -3.90 5.53
C PRO A 159 -1.04 -2.67 6.33
N TYR A 160 -2.08 -1.97 5.87
CA TYR A 160 -2.61 -0.80 6.55
C TYR A 160 -3.45 -1.17 7.77
N THR A 161 -4.22 -2.27 7.73
CA THR A 161 -4.90 -2.81 8.91
C THR A 161 -3.88 -3.24 9.97
N LYS A 162 -2.85 -4.00 9.56
CA LYS A 162 -1.71 -4.33 10.45
C LYS A 162 -1.12 -3.10 11.13
N LYS A 163 -0.94 -2.01 10.38
CA LYS A 163 -0.36 -0.78 10.92
C LYS A 163 -1.28 -0.09 11.93
N ALA A 164 -2.60 -0.17 11.73
CA ALA A 164 -3.58 0.41 12.65
C ALA A 164 -3.71 -0.39 13.95
N GLU A 165 -3.37 -1.68 13.93
CA GLU A 165 -3.50 -2.59 15.08
C GLU A 165 -2.81 -2.04 16.35
N SER A 166 -1.59 -1.51 16.23
CA SER A 166 -0.87 -0.93 17.38
C SER A 166 -1.60 0.26 17.98
N THR A 167 -2.25 1.09 17.15
CA THR A 167 -3.06 2.23 17.62
C THR A 167 -4.32 1.74 18.32
N MET A 168 -4.98 0.71 17.79
CA MET A 168 -6.20 0.15 18.39
C MET A 168 -5.89 -0.55 19.72
N SER A 169 -4.81 -1.32 19.79
CA SER A 169 -4.33 -1.94 21.03
C SER A 169 -4.05 -0.89 22.10
N GLU A 170 -3.36 0.19 21.75
CA GLU A 170 -3.06 1.30 22.67
C GLU A 170 -4.34 2.02 23.13
N LEU A 171 -5.32 2.25 22.24
CA LEU A 171 -6.61 2.83 22.58
C LEU A 171 -7.39 1.95 23.55
N LEU A 172 -7.45 0.64 23.28
CA LEU A 172 -8.13 -0.32 24.16
C LEU A 172 -7.44 -0.43 25.52
N GLU A 173 -6.11 -0.36 25.59
CA GLU A 173 -5.39 -0.35 26.86
C GLU A 173 -5.71 0.92 27.68
N ARG A 174 -5.76 2.09 27.03
CA ARG A 174 -6.02 3.37 27.71
C ARG A 174 -7.47 3.58 28.11
N TYR A 175 -8.41 3.12 27.30
CA TYR A 175 -9.84 3.46 27.37
C TYR A 175 -10.76 2.24 27.50
N ASN A 176 -10.25 1.07 27.94
CA ASN A 176 -10.97 -0.22 27.97
C ASN A 176 -12.39 -0.11 28.57
N ASP A 177 -12.57 0.63 29.65
CA ASP A 177 -13.89 0.81 30.31
C ASP A 177 -14.80 1.80 29.58
N SER A 178 -14.27 2.60 28.67
CA SER A 178 -14.95 3.71 27.99
C SER A 178 -15.21 3.46 26.51
N ILE A 179 -14.68 2.37 25.96
CA ILE A 179 -14.80 2.01 24.55
C ILE A 179 -15.42 0.61 24.43
N TYR A 180 -16.38 0.50 23.51
CA TYR A 180 -16.84 -0.76 22.93
C TYR A 180 -16.28 -0.86 21.51
N TYR A 181 -15.37 -1.80 21.29
CA TYR A 181 -14.73 -2.01 20.00
C TYR A 181 -15.30 -3.24 19.29
N VAL A 182 -15.60 -3.08 18.01
CA VAL A 182 -16.16 -4.12 17.14
C VAL A 182 -15.32 -4.21 15.88
N PHE A 183 -14.60 -5.29 15.71
CA PHE A 183 -13.88 -5.59 14.48
C PHE A 183 -14.75 -6.44 13.56
N LYS A 184 -14.94 -5.98 12.32
CA LYS A 184 -15.66 -6.69 11.25
C LYS A 184 -14.66 -7.09 10.17
N PRO A 185 -14.36 -8.39 10.02
CA PRO A 185 -13.56 -8.87 8.92
C PRO A 185 -14.13 -8.45 7.56
N PHE A 186 -13.32 -7.72 6.79
CA PHE A 186 -13.67 -7.26 5.44
C PHE A 186 -12.54 -7.61 4.47
N PRO A 187 -12.47 -8.89 4.03
CA PRO A 187 -11.42 -9.34 3.14
C PRO A 187 -11.52 -8.64 1.78
N LEU A 188 -10.41 -8.04 1.34
CA LEU A 188 -10.35 -7.40 0.03
C LEU A 188 -10.00 -8.45 -1.04
N PRO A 189 -10.70 -8.47 -2.19
CA PRO A 189 -10.50 -9.48 -3.24
C PRO A 189 -9.10 -9.52 -3.85
N ASN A 190 -8.39 -8.39 -3.81
CA ASN A 190 -7.02 -8.23 -4.30
C ASN A 190 -5.95 -8.59 -3.27
N HIS A 191 -6.33 -8.87 -2.02
CA HIS A 191 -5.44 -9.32 -0.96
C HIS A 191 -5.44 -10.84 -0.88
N GLN A 192 -4.29 -11.44 -1.20
CA GLN A 192 -4.13 -12.89 -1.22
C GLN A 192 -4.41 -13.50 0.17
N ASN A 193 -5.17 -14.60 0.20
CA ASN A 193 -5.56 -15.33 1.41
C ASN A 193 -6.31 -14.50 2.47
N SER A 194 -6.90 -13.36 2.06
CA SER A 194 -7.63 -12.49 2.99
C SER A 194 -8.92 -13.12 3.51
N TYR A 195 -9.61 -13.88 2.66
CA TYR A 195 -10.83 -14.60 3.02
C TYR A 195 -10.51 -15.75 4.00
N GLU A 196 -9.48 -16.53 3.70
CA GLU A 196 -9.01 -17.64 4.51
C GLU A 196 -8.57 -17.17 5.91
N ALA A 197 -7.87 -16.04 5.99
CA ALA A 197 -7.47 -15.46 7.27
C ALA A 197 -8.70 -15.01 8.10
N ALA A 198 -9.71 -14.43 7.46
CA ALA A 198 -10.95 -14.04 8.12
C ALA A 198 -11.73 -15.26 8.64
N VAL A 199 -11.89 -16.30 7.82
CA VAL A 199 -12.51 -17.57 8.25
C VAL A 199 -11.78 -18.17 9.46
N ALA A 200 -10.45 -18.13 9.47
CA ALA A 200 -9.65 -18.68 10.56
C ALA A 200 -9.91 -17.97 11.89
N VAL A 201 -9.92 -16.64 11.90
CA VAL A 201 -10.18 -15.89 13.15
C VAL A 201 -11.61 -16.09 13.63
N LEU A 202 -12.59 -16.14 12.72
CA LEU A 202 -13.98 -16.46 13.10
C LEU A 202 -14.14 -17.89 13.63
N CYS A 203 -13.38 -18.86 13.09
CA CYS A 203 -13.36 -20.22 13.65
C CYS A 203 -12.69 -20.28 15.03
N ALA A 204 -11.69 -19.44 15.28
CA ALA A 204 -11.10 -19.31 16.61
C ALA A 204 -12.07 -18.68 17.61
N GLU A 205 -12.81 -17.64 17.20
CA GLU A 205 -13.85 -17.00 18.02
C GLU A 205 -14.92 -17.99 18.46
N ARG A 206 -15.37 -18.88 17.56
CA ARG A 206 -16.38 -19.91 17.86
C ARG A 206 -15.97 -20.90 18.95
N GLN A 207 -14.68 -21.09 19.20
CA GLN A 207 -14.22 -21.95 20.29
C GLN A 207 -14.54 -21.37 21.68
N GLY A 208 -14.85 -20.06 21.76
CA GLY A 208 -15.28 -19.40 22.99
C GLY A 208 -14.20 -19.32 24.07
N GLU A 209 -12.99 -19.74 23.80
CA GLU A 209 -11.88 -19.60 24.74
C GLU A 209 -11.41 -18.15 24.77
N HIS A 210 -11.54 -17.52 25.94
CA HIS A 210 -11.26 -16.12 26.16
C HIS A 210 -9.87 -15.72 25.62
N GLY A 211 -9.85 -14.86 24.59
CA GLY A 211 -8.65 -14.24 24.07
C GLY A 211 -7.92 -14.98 22.95
N LYS A 212 -8.11 -16.27 22.73
CA LYS A 212 -7.34 -17.03 21.72
C LYS A 212 -7.56 -16.56 20.27
N HIS A 213 -8.72 -16.05 19.95
CA HIS A 213 -8.94 -15.44 18.63
C HIS A 213 -8.15 -14.14 18.46
N PHE A 214 -7.92 -13.37 19.54
CA PHE A 214 -7.03 -12.20 19.51
C PHE A 214 -5.56 -12.62 19.37
N GLU A 215 -5.14 -13.71 20.07
CA GLU A 215 -3.79 -14.26 19.88
C GLU A 215 -3.57 -14.70 18.44
N LEU A 216 -4.53 -15.40 17.83
CA LEU A 216 -4.45 -15.75 16.41
C LEU A 216 -4.47 -14.53 15.48
N GLN A 217 -5.27 -13.50 15.78
CA GLN A 217 -5.31 -12.25 15.03
C GLN A 217 -3.96 -11.55 15.07
N GLU A 218 -3.34 -11.43 16.24
CA GLU A 218 -2.02 -10.84 16.43
C GLU A 218 -0.95 -11.61 15.64
N GLU A 219 -0.91 -12.93 15.77
CA GLU A 219 0.00 -13.80 15.01
C GLU A 219 -0.17 -13.64 13.49
N ILE A 220 -1.40 -13.56 12.98
CA ILE A 220 -1.66 -13.32 11.56
C ILE A 220 -1.13 -11.96 11.12
N PHE A 221 -1.31 -10.91 11.92
CA PHE A 221 -0.76 -9.60 11.61
C PHE A 221 0.76 -9.58 11.69
N GLU A 222 1.36 -10.21 12.69
CA GLU A 222 2.82 -10.28 12.80
C GLU A 222 3.45 -11.02 11.62
N GLN A 223 2.88 -12.16 11.24
CA GLN A 223 3.36 -13.04 10.18
C GLN A 223 2.59 -12.89 8.86
N GLN A 224 2.10 -11.69 8.57
CA GLN A 224 1.23 -11.38 7.43
C GLN A 224 1.82 -11.82 6.08
N GLU A 225 3.14 -11.66 5.88
CA GLU A 225 3.82 -12.09 4.67
C GLU A 225 3.74 -13.61 4.47
N VAL A 226 3.89 -14.39 5.54
CA VAL A 226 3.80 -15.85 5.51
C VAL A 226 2.35 -16.29 5.24
N CYS A 227 1.38 -15.65 5.88
CA CYS A 227 -0.04 -15.89 5.60
C CYS A 227 -0.40 -15.63 4.14
N THR A 228 0.18 -14.57 3.54
CA THR A 228 -0.05 -14.22 2.14
C THR A 228 0.61 -15.22 1.18
N SER A 229 1.81 -15.73 1.49
CA SER A 229 2.55 -16.65 0.61
C SER A 229 2.09 -18.11 0.73
N ASP A 230 1.95 -18.62 1.95
CA ASP A 230 1.72 -20.04 2.23
C ASP A 230 0.26 -20.39 2.57
N GLY A 231 -0.57 -19.35 2.72
CA GLY A 231 -2.04 -19.48 2.85
C GLY A 231 -2.48 -20.37 4.00
N SER A 232 -3.39 -21.30 3.71
CA SER A 232 -4.01 -22.19 4.71
C SER A 232 -3.00 -22.98 5.55
N LEU A 233 -1.83 -23.33 5.01
CA LEU A 233 -0.81 -24.07 5.76
C LEU A 233 -0.24 -23.21 6.88
N ALA A 234 0.14 -21.98 6.56
CA ALA A 234 0.63 -21.01 7.55
C ALA A 234 -0.44 -20.68 8.59
N ILE A 235 -1.66 -20.38 8.15
CA ILE A 235 -2.79 -20.04 9.03
C ILE A 235 -3.07 -21.16 10.05
N LYS A 236 -3.05 -22.43 9.62
CA LYS A 236 -3.23 -23.58 10.53
C LYS A 236 -2.07 -23.72 11.53
N GLN A 237 -0.84 -23.40 11.10
CA GLN A 237 0.29 -23.40 12.01
C GLN A 237 0.13 -22.31 13.08
N LEU A 238 -0.25 -21.09 12.68
CA LEU A 238 -0.50 -20.00 13.63
C LEU A 238 -1.65 -20.32 14.60
N ALA A 239 -2.70 -20.95 14.12
CA ALA A 239 -3.80 -21.42 14.96
C ALA A 239 -3.33 -22.45 16.01
N GLN A 240 -2.40 -23.33 15.64
CA GLN A 240 -1.78 -24.27 16.57
C GLN A 240 -0.90 -23.56 17.59
N ASP A 241 -0.10 -22.58 17.14
CA ASP A 241 0.82 -21.82 17.99
C ASP A 241 0.04 -20.95 19.00
N ALA A 242 -1.12 -20.39 18.60
CA ALA A 242 -2.07 -19.72 19.47
C ALA A 242 -2.80 -20.66 20.45
N GLY A 243 -2.52 -21.97 20.39
CA GLY A 243 -3.03 -22.97 21.33
C GLY A 243 -4.52 -23.30 21.17
N LEU A 244 -5.07 -23.15 19.97
CA LEU A 244 -6.45 -23.54 19.65
C LEU A 244 -6.65 -25.08 19.66
N ASP A 245 -7.87 -25.55 19.95
CA ASP A 245 -8.23 -26.93 19.67
C ASP A 245 -8.22 -27.17 18.15
N MET A 246 -7.15 -27.82 17.68
CA MET A 246 -6.96 -28.06 16.25
C MET A 246 -7.98 -28.99 15.62
N ASN A 247 -8.65 -29.85 16.39
CA ASN A 247 -9.72 -30.69 15.84
C ASN A 247 -10.95 -29.83 15.53
N ALA A 248 -11.38 -29.02 16.48
CA ALA A 248 -12.48 -28.07 16.30
C ALA A 248 -12.16 -27.03 15.27
N PHE A 249 -10.92 -26.48 15.29
CA PHE A 249 -10.46 -25.51 14.32
C PHE A 249 -10.49 -26.03 12.89
N ASN A 250 -9.85 -27.19 12.65
CA ASN A 250 -9.81 -27.79 11.31
C ASN A 250 -11.19 -28.15 10.80
N GLN A 251 -12.09 -28.66 11.67
CA GLN A 251 -13.46 -28.92 11.28
C GLN A 251 -14.15 -27.64 10.80
N CYS A 252 -14.10 -26.56 11.56
CA CYS A 252 -14.69 -25.28 11.19
C CYS A 252 -14.06 -24.70 9.91
N TYR A 253 -12.73 -24.64 9.88
CA TYR A 253 -11.97 -23.99 8.81
C TYR A 253 -12.08 -24.75 7.47
N ASP A 254 -11.87 -26.07 7.47
CA ASP A 254 -11.89 -26.87 6.24
C ASP A 254 -13.29 -27.02 5.65
N ASN A 255 -14.34 -26.97 6.49
CA ASN A 255 -15.73 -26.95 6.05
C ASN A 255 -16.29 -25.55 5.82
N ASN A 256 -15.49 -24.51 6.03
CA ASN A 256 -15.88 -23.10 5.87
C ASN A 256 -17.16 -22.76 6.65
N GLU A 257 -17.27 -23.23 7.90
CA GLU A 257 -18.50 -23.14 8.70
C GLU A 257 -18.87 -21.70 9.11
N THR A 258 -17.96 -20.74 8.96
CA THR A 258 -18.19 -19.31 9.25
C THR A 258 -18.44 -18.47 8.00
N ALA A 259 -18.61 -19.12 6.84
CA ALA A 259 -18.80 -18.42 5.56
C ALA A 259 -20.00 -17.47 5.58
N ASP A 260 -21.15 -17.95 6.06
CA ASP A 260 -22.37 -17.13 6.11
C ASP A 260 -22.18 -15.88 7.00
N GLN A 261 -21.50 -16.04 8.15
CA GLN A 261 -21.17 -14.93 9.05
C GLN A 261 -20.22 -13.93 8.39
N LEU A 262 -19.20 -14.43 7.71
CA LEU A 262 -18.24 -13.56 6.98
C LEU A 262 -18.93 -12.82 5.82
N ASP A 263 -19.79 -13.51 5.09
CA ASP A 263 -20.55 -12.90 3.98
C ASP A 263 -21.49 -11.80 4.49
N GLU A 264 -22.07 -11.95 5.68
CA GLU A 264 -22.85 -10.88 6.34
C GLU A 264 -21.96 -9.65 6.63
N TYR A 265 -20.75 -9.83 7.17
CA TYR A 265 -19.84 -8.71 7.43
C TYR A 265 -19.37 -8.03 6.12
N ILE A 266 -19.09 -8.83 5.09
CA ILE A 266 -18.77 -8.31 3.76
C ILE A 266 -19.95 -7.50 3.20
N GLN A 267 -21.18 -7.98 3.36
CA GLN A 267 -22.35 -7.25 2.90
C GLN A 267 -22.55 -5.94 3.67
N GLN A 268 -22.40 -5.96 5.00
CA GLN A 268 -22.46 -4.76 5.83
C GLN A 268 -21.39 -3.74 5.40
N GLY A 269 -20.16 -4.17 5.10
CA GLY A 269 -19.12 -3.29 4.58
C GLY A 269 -19.48 -2.68 3.21
N LYS A 270 -20.10 -3.47 2.31
CA LYS A 270 -20.61 -2.95 1.03
C LYS A 270 -21.72 -1.93 1.22
N ASP A 271 -22.67 -2.19 2.13
CA ASP A 271 -23.76 -1.29 2.46
C ASP A 271 -23.25 0.00 3.13
N SER A 272 -22.15 -0.10 3.88
CA SER A 272 -21.41 1.04 4.44
C SER A 272 -20.53 1.78 3.43
N HIS A 273 -20.49 1.32 2.18
CA HIS A 273 -19.67 1.84 1.09
C HIS A 273 -18.15 1.79 1.38
N ILE A 274 -17.69 0.75 2.12
CA ILE A 274 -16.27 0.57 2.43
C ILE A 274 -15.50 0.32 1.13
N TYR A 275 -14.50 1.16 0.88
CA TYR A 275 -13.64 1.09 -0.30
C TYR A 275 -12.16 0.84 0.05
N ALA A 276 -11.79 0.94 1.33
CA ALA A 276 -10.44 0.70 1.83
C ALA A 276 -10.47 0.16 3.25
N THR A 277 -9.44 -0.60 3.63
CA THR A 277 -9.23 -1.11 4.99
C THR A 277 -7.90 -0.59 5.57
N PRO A 278 -7.86 -0.25 6.86
CA PRO A 278 -8.99 -0.22 7.79
C PRO A 278 -9.89 1.00 7.57
N THR A 279 -11.18 0.87 7.85
CA THR A 279 -12.10 2.00 7.99
C THR A 279 -12.80 1.91 9.34
N PHE A 280 -12.77 3.00 10.08
CA PHE A 280 -13.31 3.11 11.43
C PHE A 280 -14.53 4.02 11.46
N PHE A 281 -15.52 3.65 12.27
CA PHE A 281 -16.65 4.49 12.64
C PHE A 281 -16.67 4.65 14.16
N ILE A 282 -16.50 5.86 14.63
CA ILE A 282 -16.50 6.23 16.06
C ILE A 282 -17.78 7.00 16.32
N ASN A 283 -18.79 6.38 16.92
CA ASN A 283 -20.13 6.96 17.09
C ASN A 283 -20.67 7.59 15.79
N GLY A 284 -20.33 6.99 14.63
CA GLY A 284 -20.75 7.45 13.30
C GLY A 284 -19.78 8.42 12.62
N LYS A 285 -18.78 8.98 13.30
CA LYS A 285 -17.69 9.73 12.67
C LYS A 285 -16.68 8.76 12.07
N THR A 286 -16.17 9.05 10.88
CA THR A 286 -15.34 8.14 10.10
C THR A 286 -13.86 8.49 10.14
N ILE A 287 -13.02 7.45 10.22
CA ILE A 287 -11.58 7.52 9.96
C ILE A 287 -11.25 6.44 8.93
N VAL A 288 -10.51 6.78 7.89
CA VAL A 288 -10.06 5.82 6.87
C VAL A 288 -8.54 5.72 6.91
N GLY A 289 -8.05 4.46 6.88
CA GLY A 289 -6.62 4.14 6.97
C GLY A 289 -6.06 4.23 8.39
N PRO A 290 -4.81 3.83 8.57
CA PRO A 290 -4.12 3.97 9.85
C PRO A 290 -3.87 5.45 10.15
N ARG A 291 -4.27 5.89 11.34
CA ARG A 291 -4.10 7.27 11.81
C ARG A 291 -3.38 7.28 13.15
N PRO A 292 -2.71 8.38 13.50
CA PRO A 292 -2.17 8.57 14.83
C PRO A 292 -3.26 8.52 15.90
N ILE A 293 -2.91 8.06 17.10
CA ILE A 293 -3.87 7.90 18.20
C ILE A 293 -4.59 9.21 18.57
N GLU A 294 -3.93 10.34 18.39
CA GLU A 294 -4.47 11.67 18.69
C GLU A 294 -5.70 12.02 17.86
N GLU A 295 -5.81 11.47 16.63
CA GLU A 295 -7.01 11.68 15.79
C GLU A 295 -8.20 10.93 16.35
N PHE A 296 -8.00 9.71 16.87
CA PHE A 296 -9.03 8.93 17.56
C PHE A 296 -9.42 9.60 18.88
N GLU A 297 -8.44 9.97 19.70
CA GLU A 297 -8.66 10.64 21.00
C GLU A 297 -9.43 11.95 20.84
N LYS A 298 -9.16 12.71 19.78
CA LYS A 298 -9.91 13.93 19.46
C LYS A 298 -11.40 13.62 19.26
N ILE A 299 -11.73 12.62 18.44
CA ILE A 299 -13.13 12.25 18.19
C ILE A 299 -13.78 11.70 19.47
N ILE A 300 -13.08 10.85 20.21
CA ILE A 300 -13.56 10.29 21.48
C ILE A 300 -13.88 11.41 22.45
N SER A 301 -13.02 12.43 22.56
CA SER A 301 -13.25 13.58 23.45
C SER A 301 -14.40 14.48 23.04
N GLU A 302 -14.75 14.51 21.75
CA GLU A 302 -15.91 15.26 21.25
C GLU A 302 -17.22 14.51 21.46
N GLU A 303 -17.18 13.16 21.60
CA GLU A 303 -18.35 12.29 21.75
C GLU A 303 -18.58 11.82 23.20
N SER A 304 -17.64 12.07 24.13
CA SER A 304 -17.75 11.81 25.56
C SER A 304 -18.46 12.96 26.26
#